data_2413c612a4dcd3cfaf10653b85f5a88a
#
_entry.id   2413c612a4dcd3cfaf10653b85f5a88a
#
_cell.length_a   1.000
_cell.length_b   1.000
_cell.length_c   1.000
_cell.angle_alpha   90.00
_cell.angle_beta   90.00
_cell.angle_gamma   90.00
#
_symmetry.space_group_name_H-M   'P 1'
#
loop_
_entity.id
_entity.type
_entity.pdbx_description
1 polymer ?
#
loop_
_entity_poly.entity_id
_entity_poly.type
_entity_poly.pdbx_seq_one_letter_code
_entity_poly.pdbx_strand_id
1 'polypeptide(L)'
;MERITKPRKPNESRNVFTEGIDYFKTGKSSIWCPGDKFTLKFLDKTNITGKWLNLAAGDGRYNLNLLKKAELVVASDIDESALSKLWHTTPEIYRNKLKTKAFNVIKKFPFANNSFDGIFSAGTLHLFQKKMLIKIFSEIDRVLKPKGKVIIDFAVDIRRVGRDGETITFGNEPLYTMDEARMLLKDIFKNYRIRMYESETEEDYPQANPPYRFSCRFILVFGKEDNISKKKFDILSPGSNLNISGR
;
A
#
# COMPACT_ATOMS: atom_id res chain seq x y z
N MET A 1 -4.99 -15.13 -20.23
CA MET A 1 -5.12 -14.21 -19.08
C MET A 1 -6.58 -13.85 -18.94
N GLU A 2 -7.27 -14.36 -17.93
CA GLU A 2 -8.66 -13.97 -17.71
C GLU A 2 -8.73 -12.52 -17.25
N ARG A 3 -9.76 -11.83 -17.71
CA ARG A 3 -9.96 -10.40 -17.51
C ARG A 3 -9.99 -10.06 -16.02
N ILE A 4 -9.07 -9.22 -15.57
CA ILE A 4 -9.10 -8.59 -14.25
C ILE A 4 -10.44 -7.85 -14.00
N THR A 5 -11.23 -7.66 -15.04
CA THR A 5 -12.47 -6.88 -15.09
C THR A 5 -13.77 -7.66 -14.80
N LYS A 6 -13.74 -8.98 -14.59
CA LYS A 6 -14.98 -9.68 -14.22
C LYS A 6 -15.43 -9.23 -12.82
N PRO A 7 -16.61 -8.62 -12.67
CA PRO A 7 -17.15 -8.30 -11.37
C PRO A 7 -17.36 -9.60 -10.60
N ARG A 8 -16.83 -9.67 -9.38
CA ARG A 8 -17.07 -10.79 -8.48
C ARG A 8 -18.47 -10.67 -7.87
N LYS A 9 -19.03 -11.83 -7.53
CA LYS A 9 -20.33 -11.88 -6.84
C LYS A 9 -20.25 -11.08 -5.52
N PRO A 10 -21.32 -10.37 -5.12
CA PRO A 10 -21.34 -9.49 -3.95
C PRO A 10 -20.90 -10.13 -2.62
N ASN A 11 -20.99 -11.44 -2.52
CA ASN A 11 -20.68 -12.22 -1.31
C ASN A 11 -19.21 -12.66 -1.19
N GLU A 12 -18.36 -12.38 -2.18
CA GLU A 12 -16.96 -12.74 -2.08
C GLU A 12 -16.23 -11.72 -1.23
N SER A 13 -15.60 -12.19 -0.14
CA SER A 13 -14.82 -11.38 0.82
C SER A 13 -13.50 -10.86 0.24
N ARG A 14 -13.26 -11.01 -1.04
CA ARG A 14 -12.05 -10.57 -1.74
C ARG A 14 -12.32 -9.25 -2.45
N ASN A 15 -11.58 -8.22 -2.08
CA ASN A 15 -11.68 -6.91 -2.70
C ASN A 15 -10.67 -6.72 -3.85
N VAL A 16 -9.80 -7.70 -4.06
CA VAL A 16 -8.77 -7.68 -5.10
C VAL A 16 -8.83 -8.97 -5.89
N PHE A 17 -8.76 -8.86 -7.22
CA PHE A 17 -8.71 -10.00 -8.12
C PHE A 17 -7.27 -10.52 -8.19
N THR A 18 -7.03 -11.66 -7.57
CA THR A 18 -5.72 -12.32 -7.57
C THR A 18 -5.71 -13.60 -8.41
N GLU A 19 -6.89 -14.15 -8.71
CA GLU A 19 -7.00 -15.39 -9.48
C GLU A 19 -6.61 -15.20 -10.94
N GLY A 20 -5.80 -16.10 -11.45
CA GLY A 20 -5.35 -16.09 -12.85
C GLY A 20 -4.25 -15.09 -13.17
N ILE A 21 -3.66 -14.43 -12.17
CA ILE A 21 -2.52 -13.55 -12.38
C ILE A 21 -1.24 -14.40 -12.47
N ASP A 22 -0.56 -14.31 -13.61
CA ASP A 22 0.80 -14.83 -13.75
C ASP A 22 1.81 -13.76 -13.30
N TYR A 23 2.21 -13.83 -12.05
CA TYR A 23 3.19 -12.90 -11.47
C TYR A 23 4.58 -13.01 -12.09
N PHE A 24 4.94 -14.17 -12.64
CA PHE A 24 6.27 -14.37 -13.25
C PHE A 24 6.37 -13.88 -14.69
N LYS A 25 5.27 -13.49 -15.32
CA LYS A 25 5.22 -12.96 -16.69
C LYS A 25 6.20 -11.79 -16.93
N THR A 26 6.42 -10.96 -15.92
CA THR A 26 7.32 -9.80 -16.00
C THR A 26 8.75 -10.08 -15.49
N GLY A 27 9.10 -11.34 -15.30
CA GLY A 27 10.42 -11.73 -14.78
C GLY A 27 10.69 -11.15 -13.40
N LYS A 28 11.76 -10.36 -13.25
CA LYS A 28 12.12 -9.73 -11.95
C LYS A 28 11.35 -8.46 -11.63
N SER A 29 10.70 -7.85 -12.63
CA SER A 29 9.93 -6.61 -12.43
C SER A 29 8.55 -6.91 -11.84
N SER A 30 8.02 -6.00 -11.04
CA SER A 30 6.65 -6.11 -10.56
C SER A 30 5.65 -6.01 -11.71
N ILE A 31 4.59 -6.83 -11.65
CA ILE A 31 3.48 -6.70 -12.61
C ILE A 31 2.67 -5.42 -12.39
N TRP A 32 2.84 -4.78 -11.23
CA TRP A 32 2.16 -3.54 -10.82
C TRP A 32 2.97 -2.28 -11.15
N CYS A 33 3.90 -2.36 -12.14
CA CYS A 33 4.82 -1.28 -12.50
C CYS A 33 5.88 -0.96 -11.40
N PRO A 34 6.83 -0.05 -11.66
CA PRO A 34 7.93 0.21 -10.72
C PRO A 34 7.52 0.91 -9.42
N GLY A 35 6.29 1.41 -9.35
CA GLY A 35 5.77 2.12 -8.19
C GLY A 35 5.84 3.65 -8.32
N ASP A 36 5.05 4.33 -7.49
CA ASP A 36 5.04 5.78 -7.46
C ASP A 36 6.40 6.35 -7.05
N LYS A 37 6.92 7.29 -7.85
CA LYS A 37 8.23 7.90 -7.66
C LYS A 37 8.34 8.67 -6.35
N PHE A 38 7.24 9.29 -5.90
CA PHE A 38 7.21 10.01 -4.64
C PHE A 38 7.30 9.05 -3.46
N THR A 39 6.51 7.96 -3.47
CA THR A 39 6.53 6.91 -2.45
C THR A 39 7.93 6.27 -2.35
N LEU A 40 8.59 5.98 -3.47
CA LEU A 40 9.95 5.47 -3.49
C LEU A 40 10.94 6.45 -2.82
N LYS A 41 10.93 7.72 -3.22
CA LYS A 41 11.79 8.77 -2.62
C LYS A 41 11.48 8.98 -1.15
N PHE A 42 10.21 8.88 -0.75
CA PHE A 42 9.79 8.99 0.64
C PHE A 42 10.36 7.85 1.48
N LEU A 43 10.28 6.60 1.00
CA LEU A 43 10.87 5.45 1.67
C LEU A 43 12.39 5.57 1.77
N ASP A 44 13.05 6.08 0.73
CA ASP A 44 14.51 6.29 0.72
C ASP A 44 14.97 7.31 1.78
N LYS A 45 14.17 8.34 2.03
CA LYS A 45 14.48 9.38 3.04
C LYS A 45 13.99 9.03 4.45
N THR A 46 13.08 8.09 4.58
CA THR A 46 12.52 7.70 5.88
C THR A 46 13.50 6.83 6.65
N ASN A 47 13.67 7.12 7.96
CA ASN A 47 14.38 6.23 8.85
C ASN A 47 13.52 4.99 9.13
N ILE A 48 13.92 3.85 8.54
CA ILE A 48 13.27 2.54 8.64
C ILE A 48 14.25 1.64 9.41
N THR A 49 13.92 1.30 10.66
CA THR A 49 14.74 0.46 11.54
C THR A 49 13.85 -0.59 12.21
N GLY A 50 14.44 -1.66 12.71
CA GLY A 50 13.71 -2.72 13.40
C GLY A 50 12.90 -3.62 12.46
N LYS A 51 11.78 -4.13 12.97
CA LYS A 51 10.90 -5.10 12.27
C LYS A 51 9.71 -4.41 11.62
N TRP A 52 9.57 -4.59 10.32
CA TRP A 52 8.49 -3.99 9.52
C TRP A 52 7.54 -5.03 8.95
N LEU A 53 6.26 -4.67 8.90
CA LEU A 53 5.24 -5.40 8.14
C LEU A 53 5.00 -4.65 6.83
N ASN A 54 5.25 -5.32 5.70
CA ASN A 54 4.80 -4.88 4.39
C ASN A 54 3.45 -5.54 4.13
N LEU A 55 2.37 -4.80 4.39
CA LEU A 55 1.00 -5.28 4.37
C LEU A 55 0.42 -5.20 2.95
N ALA A 56 -0.08 -6.32 2.44
CA ALA A 56 -0.52 -6.50 1.06
C ALA A 56 0.60 -6.12 0.06
N ALA A 57 1.73 -6.81 0.20
CA ALA A 57 2.98 -6.51 -0.50
C ALA A 57 2.95 -6.84 -2.00
N GLY A 58 1.95 -7.63 -2.45
CA GLY A 58 1.90 -8.17 -3.79
C GLY A 58 3.18 -8.93 -4.15
N ASP A 59 3.66 -8.73 -5.36
CA ASP A 59 4.92 -9.32 -5.85
C ASP A 59 6.19 -8.52 -5.47
N GLY A 60 6.06 -7.57 -4.53
CA GLY A 60 7.20 -6.94 -3.86
C GLY A 60 7.66 -5.59 -4.41
N ARG A 61 6.82 -4.86 -5.15
CA ARG A 61 7.14 -3.57 -5.78
C ARG A 61 7.97 -2.60 -4.92
N TYR A 62 7.67 -2.50 -3.61
CA TYR A 62 8.40 -1.64 -2.67
C TYR A 62 9.25 -2.41 -1.64
N ASN A 63 9.23 -3.74 -1.69
CA ASN A 63 9.79 -4.57 -0.62
C ASN A 63 11.30 -4.38 -0.45
N LEU A 64 12.03 -4.19 -1.55
CA LEU A 64 13.47 -3.97 -1.53
C LEU A 64 13.86 -2.67 -0.82
N ASN A 65 13.05 -1.60 -0.93
CA ASN A 65 13.29 -0.34 -0.23
C ASN A 65 13.22 -0.50 1.30
N LEU A 66 12.32 -1.35 1.78
CA LEU A 66 12.22 -1.71 3.19
C LEU A 66 13.40 -2.59 3.62
N LEU A 67 13.72 -3.64 2.86
CA LEU A 67 14.77 -4.61 3.18
C LEU A 67 16.16 -3.99 3.27
N LYS A 68 16.45 -2.96 2.47
CA LYS A 68 17.73 -2.23 2.53
C LYS A 68 17.98 -1.56 3.89
N LYS A 69 16.94 -1.27 4.64
CA LYS A 69 17.00 -0.44 5.86
C LYS A 69 16.54 -1.18 7.12
N ALA A 70 15.46 -1.96 7.02
CA ALA A 70 14.92 -2.70 8.14
C ALA A 70 15.85 -3.85 8.58
N GLU A 71 15.73 -4.25 9.83
CA GLU A 71 16.39 -5.46 10.36
C GLU A 71 15.65 -6.72 9.91
N LEU A 72 14.33 -6.64 9.83
CA LEU A 72 13.46 -7.73 9.37
C LEU A 72 12.22 -7.15 8.68
N VAL A 73 11.88 -7.66 7.52
CA VAL A 73 10.62 -7.38 6.83
C VAL A 73 9.77 -8.64 6.80
N VAL A 74 8.53 -8.53 7.26
CA VAL A 74 7.50 -9.54 7.03
C VAL A 74 6.62 -9.02 5.89
N ALA A 75 6.76 -9.60 4.70
CA ALA A 75 5.90 -9.30 3.57
C ALA A 75 4.65 -10.18 3.62
N SER A 76 3.48 -9.57 3.53
CA SER A 76 2.22 -10.29 3.57
C SER A 76 1.32 -9.97 2.39
N ASP A 77 0.60 -10.96 1.94
CA ASP A 77 -0.45 -10.82 0.92
C ASP A 77 -1.50 -11.92 1.13
N ILE A 78 -2.64 -11.81 0.44
CA ILE A 78 -3.63 -12.88 0.39
C ILE A 78 -3.23 -13.95 -0.63
N ASP A 79 -2.43 -13.56 -1.63
CA ASP A 79 -2.00 -14.41 -2.73
C ASP A 79 -0.59 -14.96 -2.49
N GLU A 80 -0.53 -16.27 -2.26
CA GLU A 80 0.75 -16.97 -2.04
C GLU A 80 1.65 -16.97 -3.28
N SER A 81 1.08 -16.88 -4.49
CA SER A 81 1.86 -16.83 -5.72
C SER A 81 2.59 -15.50 -5.88
N ALA A 82 1.96 -14.40 -5.45
CA ALA A 82 2.60 -13.10 -5.36
C ALA A 82 3.78 -13.12 -4.38
N LEU A 83 3.57 -13.69 -3.18
CA LEU A 83 4.62 -13.82 -2.17
C LEU A 83 5.76 -14.76 -2.64
N SER A 84 5.44 -15.81 -3.39
CA SER A 84 6.44 -16.69 -4.00
C SER A 84 7.33 -15.90 -4.96
N LYS A 85 6.75 -15.11 -5.87
CA LYS A 85 7.52 -14.24 -6.75
C LYS A 85 8.38 -13.25 -5.95
N LEU A 86 7.80 -12.57 -4.97
CA LEU A 86 8.52 -11.62 -4.10
C LEU A 86 9.75 -12.27 -3.48
N TRP A 87 9.62 -13.49 -2.96
CA TRP A 87 10.74 -14.25 -2.41
C TRP A 87 11.81 -14.54 -3.46
N HIS A 88 11.43 -15.09 -4.61
CA HIS A 88 12.38 -15.49 -5.66
C HIS A 88 13.11 -14.31 -6.29
N THR A 89 12.45 -13.16 -6.41
CA THR A 89 13.03 -11.95 -6.99
C THR A 89 13.84 -11.13 -5.98
N THR A 90 13.71 -11.41 -4.68
CA THR A 90 14.51 -10.73 -3.65
C THR A 90 15.97 -11.16 -3.76
N PRO A 91 16.92 -10.20 -3.86
CA PRO A 91 18.34 -10.52 -3.88
C PRO A 91 18.77 -11.34 -2.67
N GLU A 92 19.65 -12.32 -2.89
CA GLU A 92 20.05 -13.29 -1.87
C GLU A 92 20.58 -12.66 -0.58
N ILE A 93 21.35 -11.58 -0.71
CA ILE A 93 21.90 -10.81 0.41
C ILE A 93 20.84 -10.25 1.38
N TYR A 94 19.58 -10.17 0.96
CA TYR A 94 18.47 -9.68 1.78
C TYR A 94 17.50 -10.77 2.22
N ARG A 95 17.63 -12.03 1.74
CA ARG A 95 16.67 -13.10 2.05
C ARG A 95 16.65 -13.48 3.52
N ASN A 96 17.77 -13.34 4.21
CA ASN A 96 17.85 -13.57 5.67
C ASN A 96 17.03 -12.56 6.48
N LYS A 97 16.72 -11.39 5.90
CA LYS A 97 15.88 -10.35 6.49
C LYS A 97 14.42 -10.41 6.04
N LEU A 98 14.04 -11.35 5.19
CA LEU A 98 12.70 -11.48 4.63
C LEU A 98 11.97 -12.67 5.21
N LYS A 99 10.74 -12.44 5.67
CA LYS A 99 9.74 -13.49 5.91
C LYS A 99 8.50 -13.19 5.10
N THR A 100 7.83 -14.23 4.61
CA THR A 100 6.54 -14.10 3.95
C THR A 100 5.43 -14.71 4.80
N LYS A 101 4.23 -14.13 4.76
CA LYS A 101 3.07 -14.64 5.49
C LYS A 101 1.79 -14.37 4.73
N ALA A 102 1.17 -15.41 4.21
CA ALA A 102 -0.14 -15.28 3.57
C ALA A 102 -1.25 -15.12 4.61
N PHE A 103 -2.07 -14.08 4.47
CA PHE A 103 -3.30 -13.89 5.23
C PHE A 103 -4.20 -12.81 4.61
N ASN A 104 -5.48 -12.86 4.99
CA ASN A 104 -6.46 -11.87 4.55
C ASN A 104 -6.50 -10.68 5.54
N VAL A 105 -6.21 -9.47 5.05
CA VAL A 105 -6.12 -8.24 5.86
C VAL A 105 -7.42 -7.83 6.55
N ILE A 106 -8.59 -8.30 6.09
CA ILE A 106 -9.88 -8.04 6.76
C ILE A 106 -10.16 -8.99 7.94
N LYS A 107 -9.29 -9.95 8.17
CA LYS A 107 -9.32 -10.87 9.31
C LYS A 107 -8.33 -10.42 10.38
N LYS A 108 -8.37 -11.06 11.55
CA LYS A 108 -7.36 -10.86 12.59
C LYS A 108 -5.97 -11.19 12.05
N PHE A 109 -5.02 -10.27 12.23
CA PHE A 109 -3.64 -10.51 11.79
C PHE A 109 -2.97 -11.59 12.64
N PRO A 110 -2.24 -12.53 12.01
CA PRO A 110 -1.60 -13.65 12.71
C PRO A 110 -0.32 -13.25 13.44
N PHE A 111 -0.37 -12.11 14.14
CA PHE A 111 0.76 -11.55 14.88
C PHE A 111 0.32 -11.13 16.28
N ALA A 112 1.25 -11.20 17.24
CA ALA A 112 1.03 -10.71 18.59
C ALA A 112 0.90 -9.18 18.63
N ASN A 113 0.37 -8.64 19.73
CA ASN A 113 0.33 -7.20 19.96
C ASN A 113 1.76 -6.64 19.97
N ASN A 114 1.94 -5.40 19.56
CA ASN A 114 3.22 -4.69 19.61
C ASN A 114 4.38 -5.46 18.93
N SER A 115 4.13 -6.07 17.78
CA SER A 115 5.10 -6.92 17.09
C SER A 115 6.01 -6.19 16.11
N PHE A 116 5.60 -4.99 15.63
CA PHE A 116 6.28 -4.30 14.54
C PHE A 116 6.67 -2.87 14.94
N ASP A 117 7.86 -2.46 14.52
CA ASP A 117 8.36 -1.08 14.64
C ASP A 117 7.77 -0.18 13.55
N GLY A 118 7.36 -0.78 12.44
CA GLY A 118 6.67 -0.07 11.37
C GLY A 118 5.78 -0.97 10.51
N ILE A 119 4.81 -0.32 9.88
CA ILE A 119 3.90 -0.95 8.90
C ILE A 119 3.89 -0.10 7.64
N PHE A 120 4.07 -0.74 6.51
CA PHE A 120 3.95 -0.15 5.19
C PHE A 120 2.84 -0.85 4.40
N SER A 121 2.02 -0.09 3.68
CA SER A 121 1.05 -0.62 2.72
C SER A 121 0.87 0.35 1.57
N ALA A 122 0.94 -0.14 0.35
CA ALA A 122 0.78 0.66 -0.86
C ALA A 122 -0.13 0.01 -1.89
N GLY A 123 -0.95 0.83 -2.53
CA GLY A 123 -1.78 0.42 -3.66
C GLY A 123 -2.90 -0.57 -3.34
N THR A 124 -3.28 -0.74 -2.07
CA THR A 124 -4.27 -1.75 -1.68
C THR A 124 -5.38 -1.22 -0.78
N LEU A 125 -5.07 -0.42 0.25
CA LEU A 125 -6.06 -0.07 1.27
C LEU A 125 -7.22 0.77 0.72
N HIS A 126 -7.00 1.55 -0.32
CA HIS A 126 -8.05 2.33 -1.00
C HIS A 126 -9.15 1.47 -1.65
N LEU A 127 -8.90 0.18 -1.86
CA LEU A 127 -9.87 -0.76 -2.43
C LEU A 127 -10.96 -1.19 -1.43
N PHE A 128 -10.78 -0.88 -0.14
CA PHE A 128 -11.69 -1.32 0.92
C PHE A 128 -12.68 -0.24 1.31
N GLN A 129 -13.93 -0.65 1.54
CA GLN A 129 -14.97 0.21 2.11
C GLN A 129 -14.61 0.66 3.54
N LYS A 130 -15.08 1.84 3.95
CA LYS A 130 -14.81 2.44 5.28
C LYS A 130 -14.93 1.44 6.44
N LYS A 131 -16.01 0.63 6.46
CA LYS A 131 -16.25 -0.37 7.52
C LYS A 131 -15.12 -1.41 7.62
N MET A 132 -14.55 -1.80 6.49
CA MET A 132 -13.43 -2.74 6.45
C MET A 132 -12.12 -2.04 6.85
N LEU A 133 -11.91 -0.83 6.37
CA LEU A 133 -10.74 -0.03 6.76
C LEU A 133 -10.63 0.16 8.27
N ILE A 134 -11.74 0.46 8.96
CA ILE A 134 -11.76 0.57 10.42
C ILE A 134 -11.24 -0.71 11.09
N LYS A 135 -11.66 -1.89 10.60
CA LYS A 135 -11.17 -3.18 11.14
C LYS A 135 -9.68 -3.39 10.84
N ILE A 136 -9.25 -3.12 9.60
CA ILE A 136 -7.85 -3.25 9.21
C ILE A 136 -6.96 -2.35 10.06
N PHE A 137 -7.37 -1.10 10.28
CA PHE A 137 -6.60 -0.15 11.09
C PHE A 137 -6.60 -0.48 12.57
N SER A 138 -7.66 -1.10 13.10
CA SER A 138 -7.66 -1.65 14.47
C SER A 138 -6.60 -2.74 14.63
N GLU A 139 -6.42 -3.60 13.64
CA GLU A 139 -5.39 -4.62 13.66
C GLU A 139 -3.98 -4.04 13.45
N ILE A 140 -3.84 -3.05 12.56
CA ILE A 140 -2.60 -2.27 12.41
C ILE A 140 -2.19 -1.68 13.75
N ASP A 141 -3.11 -1.00 14.44
CA ASP A 141 -2.85 -0.39 15.75
C ASP A 141 -2.45 -1.41 16.81
N ARG A 142 -3.12 -2.56 16.82
CA ARG A 142 -2.83 -3.65 17.75
C ARG A 142 -1.43 -4.24 17.57
N VAL A 143 -1.00 -4.47 16.34
CA VAL A 143 0.30 -5.12 16.07
C VAL A 143 1.46 -4.14 16.02
N LEU A 144 1.20 -2.84 15.92
CA LEU A 144 2.20 -1.79 15.92
C LEU A 144 2.65 -1.48 17.33
N LYS A 145 3.95 -1.43 17.56
CA LYS A 145 4.54 -1.01 18.85
C LYS A 145 4.19 0.45 19.18
N PRO A 146 4.20 0.85 20.46
CA PRO A 146 4.24 2.27 20.85
C PRO A 146 5.38 2.98 20.10
N LYS A 147 5.14 4.20 19.62
CA LYS A 147 6.08 4.98 18.76
C LYS A 147 6.36 4.36 17.38
N GLY A 148 5.68 3.29 17.02
CA GLY A 148 5.81 2.68 15.70
C GLY A 148 5.35 3.61 14.58
N LYS A 149 5.79 3.34 13.37
CA LYS A 149 5.49 4.15 12.18
C LYS A 149 4.50 3.42 11.26
N VAL A 150 3.55 4.16 10.69
CA VAL A 150 2.66 3.65 9.64
C VAL A 150 2.85 4.50 8.39
N ILE A 151 3.16 3.88 7.27
CA ILE A 151 3.29 4.54 5.98
C ILE A 151 2.29 3.90 5.04
N ILE A 152 1.37 4.68 4.50
CA ILE A 152 0.32 4.21 3.62
C ILE A 152 0.29 5.08 2.38
N ASP A 153 0.46 4.42 1.25
CA ASP A 153 0.16 4.96 -0.05
C ASP A 153 -1.32 4.63 -0.35
N PHE A 154 -2.16 5.66 -0.40
CA PHE A 154 -3.61 5.53 -0.54
C PHE A 154 -4.04 6.26 -1.80
N ALA A 155 -4.35 5.52 -2.86
CA ALA A 155 -4.76 6.08 -4.14
C ALA A 155 -6.17 6.70 -4.05
N VAL A 156 -6.33 7.86 -4.65
CA VAL A 156 -7.58 8.63 -4.71
C VAL A 156 -7.77 9.23 -6.10
N ASP A 157 -8.97 9.68 -6.41
CA ASP A 157 -9.33 10.25 -7.71
C ASP A 157 -8.90 9.34 -8.88
N ILE A 158 -9.07 8.04 -8.68
CA ILE A 158 -8.62 7.01 -9.63
C ILE A 158 -9.41 7.12 -10.92
N ARG A 159 -8.69 7.14 -12.03
CA ARG A 159 -9.26 7.01 -13.38
C ARG A 159 -8.51 5.91 -14.13
N ARG A 160 -9.27 5.07 -14.79
CA ARG A 160 -8.76 4.07 -15.74
C ARG A 160 -9.50 4.25 -17.05
N VAL A 161 -8.77 4.57 -18.10
CA VAL A 161 -9.34 4.84 -19.40
C VAL A 161 -8.78 3.83 -20.40
N GLY A 162 -9.65 3.08 -21.05
CA GLY A 162 -9.32 2.15 -22.13
C GLY A 162 -8.89 2.89 -23.40
N ARG A 163 -8.43 2.14 -24.40
CA ARG A 163 -7.98 2.69 -25.69
C ARG A 163 -9.10 3.38 -26.48
N ASP A 164 -10.31 2.96 -26.25
CA ASP A 164 -11.56 3.49 -26.82
C ASP A 164 -12.15 4.67 -26.05
N GLY A 165 -11.49 5.08 -24.95
CA GLY A 165 -11.97 6.13 -24.05
C GLY A 165 -12.95 5.65 -22.98
N GLU A 166 -13.27 4.36 -22.93
CA GLU A 166 -14.16 3.80 -21.90
C GLU A 166 -13.52 3.84 -20.51
N THR A 167 -14.34 4.14 -19.51
CA THR A 167 -13.92 4.08 -18.11
C THR A 167 -13.97 2.63 -17.61
N ILE A 168 -12.86 2.17 -17.01
CA ILE A 168 -12.73 0.82 -16.45
C ILE A 168 -12.79 0.90 -14.94
N THR A 169 -13.70 0.12 -14.33
CA THR A 169 -13.83 -0.02 -12.88
C THR A 169 -13.61 -1.46 -12.44
N PHE A 170 -13.11 -1.66 -11.22
CA PHE A 170 -12.84 -2.99 -10.68
C PHE A 170 -13.83 -3.31 -9.55
N GLY A 171 -14.84 -4.12 -9.89
CA GLY A 171 -15.84 -4.58 -8.92
C GLY A 171 -16.51 -3.43 -8.15
N ASN A 172 -16.58 -3.56 -6.83
CA ASN A 172 -17.21 -2.58 -5.93
C ASN A 172 -16.18 -1.71 -5.21
N GLU A 173 -15.07 -1.36 -5.86
CA GLU A 173 -14.10 -0.43 -5.28
C GLU A 173 -14.74 0.92 -4.97
N PRO A 174 -14.44 1.57 -3.84
CA PRO A 174 -15.15 2.79 -3.41
C PRO A 174 -14.74 4.05 -4.18
N LEU A 175 -13.65 4.04 -4.96
CA LEU A 175 -13.16 5.16 -5.76
C LEU A 175 -13.13 6.49 -4.98
N TYR A 176 -12.48 6.49 -3.83
CA TYR A 176 -12.41 7.66 -2.96
C TYR A 176 -11.91 8.92 -3.68
N THR A 177 -12.61 10.01 -3.49
CA THR A 177 -12.07 11.34 -3.82
C THR A 177 -11.00 11.77 -2.80
N MET A 178 -10.20 12.76 -3.16
CA MET A 178 -9.18 13.33 -2.26
C MET A 178 -9.77 13.77 -0.93
N ASP A 179 -10.91 14.47 -0.96
CA ASP A 179 -11.54 15.00 0.27
C ASP A 179 -12.15 13.90 1.13
N GLU A 180 -12.81 12.92 0.54
CA GLU A 180 -13.31 11.74 1.27
C GLU A 180 -12.19 10.99 1.95
N ALA A 181 -11.08 10.75 1.24
CA ALA A 181 -9.92 10.05 1.79
C ALA A 181 -9.26 10.86 2.92
N ARG A 182 -9.12 12.18 2.77
CA ARG A 182 -8.59 13.05 3.83
C ARG A 182 -9.43 13.00 5.11
N MET A 183 -10.75 13.09 4.98
CA MET A 183 -11.66 12.99 6.12
C MET A 183 -11.58 11.61 6.78
N LEU A 184 -11.63 10.56 5.96
CA LEU A 184 -11.54 9.17 6.41
C LEU A 184 -10.24 8.89 7.15
N LEU A 185 -9.10 9.26 6.58
CA LEU A 185 -7.78 9.01 7.17
C LEU A 185 -7.56 9.82 8.45
N LYS A 186 -8.05 11.05 8.52
CA LYS A 186 -8.03 11.85 9.77
C LYS A 186 -8.83 11.17 10.89
N ASP A 187 -10.03 10.66 10.58
CA ASP A 187 -10.87 9.96 11.55
C ASP A 187 -10.21 8.66 12.04
N ILE A 188 -9.68 7.87 11.13
CA ILE A 188 -9.00 6.61 11.44
C ILE A 188 -7.73 6.85 12.28
N PHE A 189 -6.92 7.82 11.90
CA PHE A 189 -5.63 8.12 12.54
C PHE A 189 -5.71 9.20 13.62
N LYS A 190 -6.88 9.40 14.24
CA LYS A 190 -7.09 10.43 15.29
C LYS A 190 -6.12 10.35 16.46
N ASN A 191 -5.53 9.18 16.72
CA ASN A 191 -4.54 8.94 17.78
C ASN A 191 -3.09 8.96 17.26
N TYR A 192 -2.89 9.43 16.02
CA TYR A 192 -1.58 9.48 15.38
C TYR A 192 -1.20 10.92 15.05
N ARG A 193 0.10 11.19 15.04
CA ARG A 193 0.61 12.38 14.37
C ARG A 193 0.68 12.10 12.88
N ILE A 194 -0.19 12.78 12.13
CA ILE A 194 -0.34 12.56 10.69
C ILE A 194 0.42 13.62 9.92
N ARG A 195 1.14 13.19 8.89
CA ARG A 195 1.57 14.03 7.78
C ARG A 195 1.02 13.43 6.50
N MET A 196 0.29 14.21 5.74
CA MET A 196 -0.22 13.82 4.44
C MET A 196 0.59 14.52 3.37
N TYR A 197 1.07 13.75 2.41
CA TYR A 197 1.77 14.24 1.23
C TYR A 197 0.98 13.81 0.02
N GLU A 198 0.84 14.69 -0.94
CA GLU A 198 0.10 14.40 -2.16
C GLU A 198 1.07 14.30 -3.33
N SER A 199 0.86 13.32 -4.17
CA SER A 199 1.52 13.15 -5.45
C SER A 199 0.53 12.72 -6.51
N GLU A 200 0.89 12.87 -7.75
CA GLU A 200 0.11 12.42 -8.90
C GLU A 200 0.93 11.44 -9.71
N THR A 201 0.27 10.41 -10.24
CA THR A 201 0.88 9.50 -11.19
C THR A 201 -0.04 9.23 -12.36
N GLU A 202 0.59 8.99 -13.50
CA GLU A 202 -0.06 8.49 -14.70
C GLU A 202 0.80 7.36 -15.25
N GLU A 203 0.19 6.20 -15.48
CA GLU A 203 0.88 4.98 -15.92
C GLU A 203 0.05 4.25 -16.98
N ASP A 204 0.72 3.69 -17.97
CA ASP A 204 0.10 2.82 -18.94
C ASP A 204 0.21 1.36 -18.52
N TYR A 205 -0.90 0.62 -18.65
CA TYR A 205 -0.99 -0.81 -18.41
C TYR A 205 -1.31 -1.56 -19.73
N PRO A 206 -0.37 -1.62 -20.68
CA PRO A 206 -0.59 -2.27 -21.97
C PRO A 206 -0.78 -3.78 -21.86
N GLN A 207 -0.27 -4.39 -20.79
CA GLN A 207 -0.39 -5.82 -20.49
C GLN A 207 -1.73 -6.20 -19.84
N ALA A 208 -2.52 -5.23 -19.41
CA ALA A 208 -3.86 -5.47 -18.89
C ALA A 208 -4.81 -5.95 -19.98
N ASN A 209 -5.90 -6.58 -19.62
CA ASN A 209 -6.93 -7.01 -20.53
C ASN A 209 -8.33 -6.56 -20.06
N PRO A 210 -8.91 -5.53 -20.66
CA PRO A 210 -8.35 -4.70 -21.74
C PRO A 210 -7.18 -3.81 -21.27
N PRO A 211 -6.30 -3.37 -22.17
CA PRO A 211 -5.28 -2.37 -21.85
C PRO A 211 -5.91 -1.04 -21.45
N TYR A 212 -5.30 -0.35 -20.46
CA TYR A 212 -5.80 0.94 -20.01
C TYR A 212 -4.67 1.86 -19.57
N ARG A 213 -4.95 3.16 -19.59
CA ARG A 213 -4.17 4.19 -18.90
C ARG A 213 -4.76 4.41 -17.52
N PHE A 214 -3.90 4.44 -16.53
CA PHE A 214 -4.24 4.66 -15.13
C PHE A 214 -3.72 6.02 -14.68
N SER A 215 -4.56 6.81 -14.05
CA SER A 215 -4.14 8.00 -13.32
C SER A 215 -4.76 8.04 -11.94
N CYS A 216 -4.02 8.51 -10.97
CA CYS A 216 -4.52 8.72 -9.62
C CYS A 216 -3.66 9.73 -8.87
N ARG A 217 -4.15 10.13 -7.70
CA ARG A 217 -3.40 10.89 -6.70
C ARG A 217 -3.16 10.00 -5.49
N PHE A 218 -2.04 10.18 -4.82
CA PHE A 218 -1.70 9.42 -3.61
C PHE A 218 -1.67 10.32 -2.39
N ILE A 219 -2.03 9.74 -1.24
CA ILE A 219 -1.88 10.34 0.07
C ILE A 219 -1.00 9.42 0.90
N LEU A 220 0.10 9.95 1.45
CA LEU A 220 0.92 9.24 2.43
C LEU A 220 0.57 9.71 3.84
N VAL A 221 0.47 8.77 4.75
CA VAL A 221 0.16 9.01 6.17
C VAL A 221 1.29 8.44 7.01
N PHE A 222 1.72 9.18 8.03
CA PHE A 222 2.94 8.83 8.77
C PHE A 222 2.82 9.09 10.27
N GLY A 223 3.12 8.06 11.09
CA GLY A 223 3.49 8.18 12.50
C GLY A 223 2.43 7.94 13.57
N LYS A 224 2.71 7.04 14.52
CA LYS A 224 1.99 6.87 15.78
C LYS A 224 2.63 7.73 16.86
N GLU A 225 1.82 8.46 17.64
CA GLU A 225 2.30 9.19 18.82
C GLU A 225 2.07 8.39 20.11
N ASP A 226 2.87 8.73 21.13
CA ASP A 226 2.57 8.33 22.50
C ASP A 226 1.29 9.01 22.99
N ASN A 227 0.56 8.34 23.86
CA ASN A 227 -0.75 8.69 24.42
C ASN A 227 -0.87 10.05 25.15
N ILE A 228 0.01 11.02 24.92
CA ILE A 228 0.01 12.27 25.68
C ILE A 228 0.25 13.45 24.73
N SER A 229 -0.76 13.92 24.12
CA SER A 229 -1.11 15.28 23.75
C SER A 229 -1.84 15.35 22.40
N LYS A 230 -3.06 15.82 22.48
CA LYS A 230 -3.86 16.30 21.34
C LYS A 230 -3.10 17.43 20.67
N LYS A 231 -2.24 17.16 19.69
CA LYS A 231 -1.56 18.18 18.90
C LYS A 231 -1.98 18.11 17.43
N LYS A 232 -2.10 19.30 16.87
CA LYS A 232 -2.61 19.71 15.57
C LYS A 232 -2.15 18.83 14.40
N PHE A 233 -3.09 18.58 13.51
CA PHE A 233 -2.85 18.01 12.18
C PHE A 233 -2.16 19.06 11.30
N ASP A 234 -0.97 18.77 10.82
CA ASP A 234 -0.33 19.57 9.78
C ASP A 234 -0.67 18.95 8.42
N ILE A 235 -1.55 19.59 7.69
CA ILE A 235 -1.76 19.31 6.27
C ILE A 235 -0.76 20.19 5.53
N LEU A 236 0.20 19.57 4.89
CA LEU A 236 1.05 20.30 3.95
C LEU A 236 0.28 20.44 2.64
N SER A 237 -0.05 21.65 2.28
CA SER A 237 -0.69 21.97 1.00
C SER A 237 0.16 21.52 -0.19
N PRO A 238 -0.46 21.20 -1.36
CA PRO A 238 0.27 20.98 -2.60
C PRO A 238 1.15 22.21 -2.87
N GLY A 239 2.44 22.06 -2.88
CA GLY A 239 3.39 23.16 -3.07
C GLY A 239 4.33 23.42 -1.91
N SER A 240 4.15 22.82 -0.73
CA SER A 240 5.23 22.80 0.24
C SER A 240 6.31 21.85 -0.28
N ASN A 241 7.18 22.41 -1.10
CA ASN A 241 8.36 21.75 -1.63
C ASN A 241 9.11 21.10 -0.47
N LEU A 242 9.08 19.77 -0.39
CA LEU A 242 10.24 19.06 0.12
C LEU A 242 11.38 19.53 -0.78
N ASN A 243 12.11 20.58 -0.33
CA ASN A 243 13.34 21.00 -0.98
C ASN A 243 14.25 19.80 -1.07
N ILE A 244 14.19 19.10 -2.19
CA ILE A 244 15.03 17.97 -2.55
C ILE A 244 16.22 18.56 -3.34
N SER A 245 16.76 19.68 -2.88
CA SER A 245 18.08 20.12 -3.31
C SER A 245 19.11 19.29 -2.55
N GLY A 246 19.42 18.14 -3.13
CA GLY A 246 20.63 17.40 -2.82
C GLY A 246 21.71 17.88 -3.76
N ARG A 247 22.73 18.46 -3.26
CA ARG A 247 24.06 18.36 -3.85
C ARG A 247 24.64 16.97 -3.59
#